data_90dbeb64614eb151ffc8d3096cfacec2
#
_entry.id   90dbeb64614eb151ffc8d3096cfacec2
#
_cell.length_a   1.000
_cell.length_b   1.000
_cell.length_c   1.000
_cell.angle_alpha   90.00
_cell.angle_beta   90.00
_cell.angle_gamma   90.00
#
_symmetry.space_group_name_H-M   'P 1'
#
loop_
_entity.id
_entity.type
_entity.pdbx_description
1 polymer ?
#
loop_
_entity_poly.entity_id
_entity_poly.type
_entity_poly.pdbx_seq_one_letter_code
_entity_poly.pdbx_strand_id
1 'polypeptide(L)'
;YHARRLSEYLSGARIYFKRDELNHTGAHKINNTMGQILLARRMGKTRVIAETGAGQHGVATATVCALFDIPCIVYMGETDIARQSPNVFRMKLLGAEVRPVTSGSATLKDAMNETLRDWVANVDDTFYIIGTVAGPHPYPAMVRDFQSVIGRETRKQIMLAEGRLPDTLVACIGGGSNAMGLFHPFLDDKIEIHAVEASGEGIESGRHAASLTAGSPGVLHGNRTYLLQDDDGQITEAHSISAGLDYPGIGPEHSWLHDVGRVRYVSATDAEALE
;
A
#
# COMPACT_ATOMS: atom_id res chain seq x y z
N TYR A 1 -7.18 -0.87 -19.73
CA TYR A 1 -6.53 -0.44 -20.97
C TYR A 1 -5.77 -1.61 -21.60
N HIS A 2 -6.08 -1.96 -22.89
CA HIS A 2 -5.35 -2.98 -23.63
C HIS A 2 -4.00 -2.43 -24.13
N ALA A 3 -2.90 -2.95 -23.62
CA ALA A 3 -1.53 -2.57 -24.00
C ALA A 3 -1.11 -3.31 -25.29
N ARG A 4 -1.75 -3.00 -26.45
CA ARG A 4 -1.58 -3.73 -27.71
C ARG A 4 -0.13 -3.85 -28.14
N ARG A 5 0.60 -2.73 -28.18
CA ARG A 5 2.00 -2.71 -28.62
C ARG A 5 2.91 -3.57 -27.74
N LEU A 6 2.69 -3.56 -26.42
CA LEU A 6 3.43 -4.41 -25.49
C LEU A 6 3.08 -5.88 -25.68
N SER A 7 1.79 -6.19 -25.87
CA SER A 7 1.32 -7.55 -26.16
C SER A 7 1.92 -8.10 -27.47
N GLU A 8 1.99 -7.29 -28.50
CA GLU A 8 2.61 -7.63 -29.79
C GLU A 8 4.12 -7.83 -29.66
N TYR A 9 4.80 -6.92 -28.94
CA TYR A 9 6.24 -6.99 -28.70
C TYR A 9 6.66 -8.26 -27.96
N LEU A 10 5.91 -8.64 -26.93
CA LEU A 10 6.19 -9.84 -26.13
C LEU A 10 5.68 -11.14 -26.79
N SER A 11 4.96 -11.06 -27.90
CA SER A 11 4.49 -12.20 -28.71
C SER A 11 3.78 -13.30 -27.91
N GLY A 12 3.06 -12.95 -26.87
CA GLY A 12 2.46 -13.92 -25.94
C GLY A 12 1.07 -13.51 -25.46
N ALA A 13 0.96 -13.16 -24.21
CA ALA A 13 -0.30 -12.82 -23.57
C ALA A 13 -0.85 -11.46 -24.04
N ARG A 14 -2.18 -11.33 -24.07
CA ARG A 14 -2.84 -10.03 -24.17
C ARG A 14 -2.74 -9.32 -22.83
N ILE A 15 -2.02 -8.20 -22.78
CA ILE A 15 -1.70 -7.45 -21.56
C ILE A 15 -2.69 -6.30 -21.38
N TYR A 16 -3.31 -6.27 -20.21
CA TYR A 16 -4.23 -5.22 -19.79
C TYR A 16 -3.72 -4.52 -18.53
N PHE A 17 -3.73 -3.19 -18.53
CA PHE A 17 -3.44 -2.38 -17.35
C PHE A 17 -4.73 -1.90 -16.70
N LYS A 18 -4.88 -2.16 -15.40
CA LYS A 18 -5.82 -1.42 -14.54
C LYS A 18 -5.15 -0.10 -14.17
N ARG A 19 -5.65 0.99 -14.73
CA ARG A 19 -5.04 2.33 -14.73
C ARG A 19 -5.37 3.08 -13.44
N ASP A 20 -4.79 2.68 -12.31
CA ASP A 20 -5.06 3.31 -11.01
C ASP A 20 -4.45 4.73 -10.87
N GLU A 21 -3.46 5.07 -11.70
CA GLU A 21 -2.91 6.42 -11.77
C GLU A 21 -3.89 7.45 -12.36
N LEU A 22 -4.98 7.01 -12.99
CA LEU A 22 -6.06 7.88 -13.45
C LEU A 22 -7.08 8.21 -12.36
N ASN A 23 -6.98 7.59 -11.20
CA ASN A 23 -7.78 7.98 -10.04
C ASN A 23 -7.41 9.40 -9.59
N HIS A 24 -8.35 10.07 -8.94
CA HIS A 24 -8.08 11.35 -8.29
C HIS A 24 -6.89 11.19 -7.33
N THR A 25 -5.97 12.14 -7.32
CA THR A 25 -4.67 12.13 -6.63
C THR A 25 -3.55 11.30 -7.30
N GLY A 26 -3.84 10.52 -8.33
CA GLY A 26 -2.84 9.82 -9.14
C GLY A 26 -2.44 8.43 -8.63
N ALA A 27 -3.24 7.81 -7.75
CA ALA A 27 -3.01 6.47 -7.24
C ALA A 27 -4.28 5.84 -6.66
N HIS A 28 -4.23 4.53 -6.35
CA HIS A 28 -5.30 3.76 -5.71
C HIS A 28 -5.67 4.23 -4.28
N LYS A 29 -4.82 5.01 -3.62
CA LYS A 29 -4.98 5.40 -2.21
C LYS A 29 -6.30 6.13 -1.93
N ILE A 30 -6.81 6.89 -2.90
CA ILE A 30 -8.07 7.63 -2.74
C ILE A 30 -9.28 6.72 -2.48
N ASN A 31 -9.30 5.50 -3.01
CA ASN A 31 -10.38 4.53 -2.77
C ASN A 31 -10.53 4.24 -1.28
N ASN A 32 -9.41 3.94 -0.63
CA ASN A 32 -9.32 3.64 0.78
C ASN A 32 -9.62 4.88 1.64
N THR A 33 -8.97 6.02 1.35
CA THR A 33 -9.13 7.24 2.16
C THR A 33 -10.56 7.79 2.10
N MET A 34 -11.22 7.67 0.95
CA MET A 34 -12.64 8.04 0.82
C MET A 34 -13.53 7.16 1.70
N GLY A 35 -13.31 5.85 1.70
CA GLY A 35 -14.05 4.94 2.57
C GLY A 35 -13.84 5.25 4.06
N GLN A 36 -12.59 5.45 4.46
CA GLN A 36 -12.25 5.71 5.85
C GLN A 36 -12.72 7.08 6.33
N ILE A 37 -12.67 8.15 5.52
CA ILE A 37 -13.18 9.47 5.94
C ILE A 37 -14.70 9.47 6.13
N LEU A 38 -15.43 8.74 5.29
CA LEU A 38 -16.88 8.58 5.47
C LEU A 38 -17.20 7.82 6.75
N LEU A 39 -16.41 6.83 7.11
CA LEU A 39 -16.52 6.11 8.37
C LEU A 39 -16.19 7.01 9.56
N ALA A 40 -15.10 7.78 9.50
CA ALA A 40 -14.71 8.75 10.52
C ALA A 40 -15.84 9.75 10.82
N ARG A 41 -16.46 10.31 9.78
CA ARG A 41 -17.60 11.21 9.90
C ARG A 41 -18.80 10.52 10.55
N ARG A 42 -19.12 9.30 10.14
CA ARG A 42 -20.22 8.52 10.73
C ARG A 42 -19.99 8.23 12.22
N MET A 43 -18.74 8.09 12.62
CA MET A 43 -18.33 7.89 14.02
C MET A 43 -18.25 9.21 14.82
N GLY A 44 -18.50 10.36 14.18
CA GLY A 44 -18.43 11.68 14.84
C GLY A 44 -17.01 12.14 15.17
N LYS A 45 -15.99 11.61 14.46
CA LYS A 45 -14.60 12.02 14.67
C LYS A 45 -14.35 13.41 14.09
N THR A 46 -13.63 14.22 14.82
CA THR A 46 -13.40 15.64 14.51
C THR A 46 -11.98 15.96 14.04
N ARG A 47 -11.10 14.97 14.11
CA ARG A 47 -9.68 15.05 13.71
C ARG A 47 -9.28 13.80 12.98
N VAL A 48 -8.48 13.95 11.94
CA VAL A 48 -7.90 12.84 11.17
C VAL A 48 -6.38 12.90 11.23
N ILE A 49 -5.77 11.75 11.41
CA ILE A 49 -4.33 11.57 11.27
C ILE A 49 -4.02 10.46 10.28
N ALA A 50 -2.85 10.53 9.65
CA ALA A 50 -2.34 9.50 8.74
C ALA A 50 -0.82 9.46 8.77
N GLU A 51 -0.26 8.32 8.38
CA GLU A 51 1.14 8.17 8.03
C GLU A 51 1.35 8.33 6.53
N THR A 52 2.57 8.61 6.10
CA THR A 52 2.94 8.50 4.69
C THR A 52 4.45 8.31 4.52
N GLY A 53 4.88 7.53 3.52
CA GLY A 53 6.25 7.41 3.07
C GLY A 53 6.43 8.15 1.73
N ALA A 54 6.05 7.54 0.60
CA ALA A 54 6.11 8.15 -0.73
C ALA A 54 5.23 9.42 -0.88
N GLY A 55 4.36 9.73 0.08
CA GLY A 55 3.50 10.90 0.07
C GLY A 55 2.13 10.70 -0.56
N GLN A 56 1.89 9.65 -1.34
CA GLN A 56 0.62 9.43 -2.04
C GLN A 56 -0.55 9.21 -1.09
N HIS A 57 -0.34 8.45 -0.01
CA HIS A 57 -1.37 8.27 1.01
C HIS A 57 -1.69 9.57 1.75
N GLY A 58 -0.65 10.34 2.12
CA GLY A 58 -0.82 11.64 2.75
C GLY A 58 -1.60 12.62 1.87
N VAL A 59 -1.29 12.70 0.57
CA VAL A 59 -2.04 13.54 -0.39
C VAL A 59 -3.50 13.09 -0.50
N ALA A 60 -3.75 11.79 -0.60
CA ALA A 60 -5.12 11.27 -0.67
C ALA A 60 -5.92 11.57 0.62
N THR A 61 -5.28 11.42 1.79
CA THR A 61 -5.89 11.76 3.08
C THR A 61 -6.17 13.27 3.20
N ALA A 62 -5.18 14.10 2.88
CA ALA A 62 -5.36 15.56 2.87
C ALA A 62 -6.50 16.00 1.94
N THR A 63 -6.62 15.34 0.77
CA THR A 63 -7.69 15.62 -0.20
C THR A 63 -9.08 15.34 0.37
N VAL A 64 -9.29 14.18 0.98
CA VAL A 64 -10.62 13.86 1.56
C VAL A 64 -10.90 14.68 2.80
N CYS A 65 -9.88 15.01 3.60
CA CYS A 65 -10.05 15.91 4.75
C CYS A 65 -10.43 17.33 4.32
N ALA A 66 -9.79 17.87 3.28
CA ALA A 66 -10.17 19.16 2.70
C ALA A 66 -11.60 19.15 2.15
N LEU A 67 -12.01 18.05 1.48
CA LEU A 67 -13.38 17.91 0.94
C LEU A 67 -14.44 17.95 2.04
N PHE A 68 -14.17 17.43 3.22
CA PHE A 68 -15.10 17.32 4.33
C PHE A 68 -14.86 18.31 5.48
N ASP A 69 -13.91 19.23 5.30
CA ASP A 69 -13.53 20.26 6.28
C ASP A 69 -13.18 19.66 7.66
N ILE A 70 -12.31 18.64 7.66
CA ILE A 70 -11.84 17.97 8.88
C ILE A 70 -10.33 18.24 9.03
N PRO A 71 -9.86 18.72 10.19
CA PRO A 71 -8.44 18.90 10.48
C PRO A 71 -7.63 17.63 10.24
N CYS A 72 -6.51 17.76 9.52
CA CYS A 72 -5.68 16.65 9.07
C CYS A 72 -4.22 16.85 9.49
N ILE A 73 -3.64 15.85 10.15
CA ILE A 73 -2.20 15.77 10.41
C ILE A 73 -1.65 14.54 9.69
N VAL A 74 -0.58 14.74 8.93
CA VAL A 74 0.14 13.66 8.23
C VAL A 74 1.53 13.54 8.81
N TYR A 75 1.81 12.39 9.43
CA TYR A 75 3.15 12.02 9.91
C TYR A 75 3.98 11.50 8.75
N MET A 76 5.18 12.02 8.59
CA MET A 76 6.08 11.64 7.51
C MET A 76 7.53 11.66 8.01
N GLY A 77 8.30 10.64 7.67
CA GLY A 77 9.71 10.59 8.02
C GLY A 77 10.48 11.74 7.38
N GLU A 78 11.44 12.33 8.10
CA GLU A 78 12.23 13.47 7.62
C GLU A 78 12.98 13.14 6.33
N THR A 79 13.50 11.90 6.22
CA THR A 79 14.12 11.37 4.99
C THR A 79 13.14 11.37 3.81
N ASP A 80 11.90 10.94 4.05
CA ASP A 80 10.84 10.91 3.05
C ASP A 80 10.38 12.32 2.65
N ILE A 81 10.28 13.25 3.61
CA ILE A 81 9.95 14.65 3.35
C ILE A 81 10.94 15.28 2.36
N ALA A 82 12.23 15.01 2.54
CA ALA A 82 13.27 15.57 1.66
C ALA A 82 13.15 15.03 0.23
N ARG A 83 12.99 13.71 0.07
CA ARG A 83 12.93 13.08 -1.26
C ARG A 83 11.57 13.20 -1.97
N GLN A 84 10.49 13.51 -1.23
CA GLN A 84 9.11 13.58 -1.74
C GLN A 84 8.49 14.98 -1.58
N SER A 85 9.30 16.02 -1.67
CA SER A 85 8.88 17.41 -1.47
C SER A 85 7.66 17.88 -2.30
N PRO A 86 7.44 17.41 -3.56
CA PRO A 86 6.22 17.77 -4.31
C PRO A 86 4.94 17.27 -3.64
N ASN A 87 4.94 16.08 -3.03
CA ASN A 87 3.77 15.58 -2.29
C ASN A 87 3.58 16.32 -0.97
N VAL A 88 4.66 16.70 -0.30
CA VAL A 88 4.59 17.57 0.90
C VAL A 88 3.94 18.91 0.57
N PHE A 89 4.33 19.52 -0.54
CA PHE A 89 3.70 20.75 -1.02
C PHE A 89 2.20 20.58 -1.28
N ARG A 90 1.80 19.48 -1.95
CA ARG A 90 0.37 19.17 -2.21
C ARG A 90 -0.43 19.01 -0.93
N MET A 91 0.10 18.30 0.07
CA MET A 91 -0.56 18.11 1.37
C MET A 91 -0.78 19.46 2.09
N LYS A 92 0.24 20.33 2.11
CA LYS A 92 0.15 21.66 2.71
C LYS A 92 -0.83 22.56 1.95
N LEU A 93 -0.85 22.50 0.62
CA LEU A 93 -1.82 23.23 -0.21
C LEU A 93 -3.27 22.85 0.09
N LEU A 94 -3.51 21.57 0.44
CA LEU A 94 -4.80 21.02 0.83
C LEU A 94 -5.15 21.33 2.31
N GLY A 95 -4.31 22.07 3.03
CA GLY A 95 -4.55 22.47 4.41
C GLY A 95 -4.12 21.45 5.47
N ALA A 96 -3.47 20.34 5.10
CA ALA A 96 -2.96 19.39 6.07
C ALA A 96 -1.66 19.88 6.74
N GLU A 97 -1.51 19.62 8.03
CA GLU A 97 -0.25 19.73 8.75
C GLU A 97 0.62 18.50 8.40
N VAL A 98 1.83 18.73 7.87
CA VAL A 98 2.82 17.65 7.70
C VAL A 98 3.79 17.70 8.86
N ARG A 99 3.76 16.66 9.70
CA ARG A 99 4.57 16.55 10.91
C ARG A 99 5.76 15.64 10.68
N PRO A 100 7.00 16.17 10.75
CA PRO A 100 8.20 15.37 10.52
C PRO A 100 8.43 14.39 11.69
N VAL A 101 8.87 13.19 11.34
CA VAL A 101 9.32 12.16 12.28
C VAL A 101 10.81 11.95 12.09
N THR A 102 11.57 12.20 13.16
CA THR A 102 13.04 12.17 13.17
C THR A 102 13.62 10.94 13.88
N SER A 103 12.76 10.14 14.54
CA SER A 103 13.16 8.94 15.28
C SER A 103 13.43 7.76 14.32
N GLY A 104 14.26 6.81 14.77
CA GLY A 104 14.60 5.61 14.04
C GLY A 104 15.30 5.90 12.70
N SER A 105 14.86 5.27 11.62
CA SER A 105 15.34 5.53 10.26
C SER A 105 14.71 6.79 9.62
N ALA A 106 13.79 7.45 10.32
CA ALA A 106 13.04 8.61 9.84
C ALA A 106 12.32 8.34 8.49
N THR A 107 11.72 7.15 8.37
CA THR A 107 10.98 6.68 7.19
C THR A 107 9.54 6.27 7.54
N LEU A 108 8.83 5.65 6.59
CA LEU A 108 7.43 5.21 6.74
C LEU A 108 7.19 4.38 8.02
N LYS A 109 8.10 3.46 8.36
CA LYS A 109 7.97 2.62 9.57
C LYS A 109 7.80 3.48 10.83
N ASP A 110 8.65 4.49 10.97
CA ASP A 110 8.65 5.37 12.15
C ASP A 110 7.47 6.35 12.11
N ALA A 111 7.07 6.81 10.93
CA ALA A 111 5.86 7.59 10.75
C ALA A 111 4.60 6.81 11.21
N MET A 112 4.51 5.51 10.89
CA MET A 112 3.42 4.65 11.38
C MET A 112 3.45 4.52 12.91
N ASN A 113 4.61 4.36 13.51
CA ASN A 113 4.76 4.28 14.97
C ASN A 113 4.24 5.55 15.67
N GLU A 114 4.63 6.74 15.17
CA GLU A 114 4.17 8.01 15.74
C GLU A 114 2.67 8.23 15.54
N THR A 115 2.15 7.87 14.36
CA THR A 115 0.72 7.94 14.08
C THR A 115 -0.08 7.05 15.04
N LEU A 116 0.38 5.81 15.26
CA LEU A 116 -0.27 4.89 16.21
C LEU A 116 -0.23 5.42 17.65
N ARG A 117 0.88 6.04 18.09
CA ARG A 117 0.98 6.68 19.43
C ARG A 117 0.00 7.83 19.59
N ASP A 118 -0.08 8.72 18.60
CA ASP A 118 -1.06 9.82 18.62
C ASP A 118 -2.49 9.28 18.63
N TRP A 119 -2.78 8.28 17.78
CA TRP A 119 -4.12 7.70 17.72
C TRP A 119 -4.58 7.08 19.03
N VAL A 120 -3.73 6.26 19.66
CA VAL A 120 -4.08 5.62 20.95
C VAL A 120 -4.30 6.66 22.05
N ALA A 121 -3.51 7.74 22.05
CA ALA A 121 -3.65 8.82 23.04
C ALA A 121 -4.91 9.68 22.83
N ASN A 122 -5.47 9.74 21.61
CA ASN A 122 -6.55 10.65 21.23
C ASN A 122 -7.70 9.91 20.54
N VAL A 123 -7.94 8.65 20.87
CA VAL A 123 -8.88 7.77 20.16
C VAL A 123 -10.33 8.28 20.20
N ASP A 124 -10.71 9.07 21.18
CA ASP A 124 -12.08 9.53 21.36
C ASP A 124 -12.53 10.50 20.26
N ASP A 125 -11.68 11.39 19.81
CA ASP A 125 -11.98 12.42 18.81
C ASP A 125 -11.26 12.22 17.48
N THR A 126 -10.21 11.41 17.46
CA THR A 126 -9.29 11.24 16.33
C THR A 126 -9.53 9.93 15.60
N PHE A 127 -9.55 9.99 14.27
CA PHE A 127 -9.57 8.82 13.39
C PHE A 127 -8.22 8.67 12.69
N TYR A 128 -7.63 7.49 12.80
CA TYR A 128 -6.44 7.15 12.03
C TYR A 128 -6.85 6.56 10.67
N ILE A 129 -6.57 7.28 9.58
CA ILE A 129 -6.73 6.78 8.22
C ILE A 129 -5.43 6.05 7.83
N ILE A 130 -5.43 4.72 7.93
CA ILE A 130 -4.27 3.90 7.59
C ILE A 130 -4.13 3.70 6.07
N GLY A 131 -2.90 3.73 5.56
CA GLY A 131 -2.60 3.74 4.14
C GLY A 131 -2.44 2.37 3.47
N THR A 132 -2.37 1.29 4.24
CA THR A 132 -2.15 -0.06 3.71
C THR A 132 -2.95 -1.11 4.46
N VAL A 133 -2.93 -2.37 3.98
CA VAL A 133 -3.61 -3.53 4.59
C VAL A 133 -2.85 -4.08 5.79
N ALA A 134 -2.30 -3.21 6.63
CA ALA A 134 -1.56 -3.52 7.85
C ALA A 134 -2.25 -2.93 9.09
N GLY A 135 -1.68 -3.13 10.26
CA GLY A 135 -2.21 -2.62 11.52
C GLY A 135 -3.11 -3.63 12.25
N PRO A 136 -3.60 -3.26 13.45
CA PRO A 136 -4.47 -4.13 14.22
C PRO A 136 -5.83 -4.32 13.55
N HIS A 137 -6.51 -5.41 13.86
CA HIS A 137 -7.90 -5.61 13.42
C HIS A 137 -8.78 -4.42 13.88
N PRO A 138 -9.66 -3.85 13.03
CA PRO A 138 -10.11 -4.35 11.73
C PRO A 138 -9.40 -3.72 10.51
N TYR A 139 -8.32 -2.97 10.69
CA TYR A 139 -7.69 -2.19 9.62
C TYR A 139 -7.38 -3.00 8.35
N PRO A 140 -6.73 -4.20 8.42
CA PRO A 140 -6.44 -4.95 7.20
C PRO A 140 -7.70 -5.28 6.38
N ALA A 141 -8.75 -5.77 7.03
CA ALA A 141 -10.02 -6.10 6.38
C ALA A 141 -10.72 -4.85 5.82
N MET A 142 -10.74 -3.76 6.57
CA MET A 142 -11.36 -2.50 6.17
C MET A 142 -10.68 -1.92 4.92
N VAL A 143 -9.35 -1.85 4.91
CA VAL A 143 -8.59 -1.35 3.77
C VAL A 143 -8.79 -2.25 2.55
N ARG A 144 -8.73 -3.58 2.71
CA ARG A 144 -9.06 -4.55 1.67
C ARG A 144 -10.43 -4.25 1.05
N ASP A 145 -11.44 -4.11 1.87
CA ASP A 145 -12.83 -3.95 1.39
C ASP A 145 -13.00 -2.65 0.61
N PHE A 146 -12.41 -1.54 1.06
CA PHE A 146 -12.41 -0.27 0.33
C PHE A 146 -11.60 -0.34 -0.97
N GLN A 147 -10.46 -1.03 -0.98
CA GLN A 147 -9.65 -1.22 -2.19
C GLN A 147 -10.24 -2.25 -3.17
N SER A 148 -11.15 -3.12 -2.73
CA SER A 148 -11.74 -4.17 -3.58
C SER A 148 -12.55 -3.63 -4.77
N VAL A 149 -12.83 -2.33 -4.81
CA VAL A 149 -13.38 -1.67 -6.01
C VAL A 149 -12.48 -1.91 -7.22
N ILE A 150 -11.16 -1.97 -7.06
CA ILE A 150 -10.18 -2.27 -8.12
C ILE A 150 -10.52 -3.60 -8.80
N GLY A 151 -10.60 -4.68 -8.04
CA GLY A 151 -10.89 -6.00 -8.58
C GLY A 151 -12.32 -6.18 -9.07
N ARG A 152 -13.31 -5.58 -8.38
CA ARG A 152 -14.72 -5.60 -8.84
C ARG A 152 -14.89 -4.92 -10.19
N GLU A 153 -14.23 -3.79 -10.41
CA GLU A 153 -14.24 -3.10 -11.71
C GLU A 153 -13.43 -3.87 -12.75
N THR A 154 -12.25 -4.38 -12.38
CA THR A 154 -11.42 -5.20 -13.28
C THR A 154 -12.19 -6.38 -13.82
N ARG A 155 -12.93 -7.11 -12.97
CA ARG A 155 -13.79 -8.22 -13.40
C ARG A 155 -14.81 -7.79 -14.46
N LYS A 156 -15.52 -6.70 -14.22
CA LYS A 156 -16.51 -6.18 -15.19
C LYS A 156 -15.86 -5.73 -16.49
N GLN A 157 -14.75 -5.01 -16.37
CA GLN A 157 -14.05 -4.43 -17.53
C GLN A 157 -13.42 -5.51 -18.41
N ILE A 158 -12.80 -6.55 -17.83
CA ILE A 158 -12.20 -7.62 -18.61
C ILE A 158 -13.27 -8.52 -19.27
N MET A 159 -14.39 -8.78 -18.58
CA MET A 159 -15.52 -9.49 -19.15
C MET A 159 -16.14 -8.74 -20.34
N LEU A 160 -16.22 -7.42 -20.29
CA LEU A 160 -16.66 -6.60 -21.42
C LEU A 160 -15.67 -6.61 -22.59
N ALA A 161 -14.37 -6.63 -22.30
CA ALA A 161 -13.32 -6.59 -23.30
C ALA A 161 -13.07 -7.93 -23.99
N GLU A 162 -13.14 -9.04 -23.23
CA GLU A 162 -12.68 -10.37 -23.64
C GLU A 162 -13.75 -11.46 -23.57
N GLY A 163 -14.91 -11.19 -22.96
CA GLY A 163 -15.96 -12.19 -22.73
C GLY A 163 -15.60 -13.27 -21.72
N ARG A 164 -14.44 -13.16 -21.05
CA ARG A 164 -13.93 -14.13 -20.06
C ARG A 164 -13.09 -13.46 -18.99
N LEU A 165 -12.81 -14.18 -17.89
CA LEU A 165 -11.87 -13.77 -16.88
C LEU A 165 -10.42 -13.81 -17.43
N PRO A 166 -9.48 -13.07 -16.83
CA PRO A 166 -8.07 -13.16 -17.17
C PRO A 166 -7.51 -14.53 -16.77
N ASP A 167 -6.46 -14.96 -17.46
CA ASP A 167 -5.72 -16.16 -17.06
C ASP A 167 -4.86 -15.88 -15.81
N THR A 168 -4.32 -14.67 -15.74
CA THR A 168 -3.39 -14.26 -14.68
C THR A 168 -3.65 -12.83 -14.23
N LEU A 169 -3.53 -12.58 -12.93
CA LEU A 169 -3.42 -11.26 -12.33
C LEU A 169 -2.01 -11.04 -11.81
N VAL A 170 -1.48 -9.84 -12.03
CA VAL A 170 -0.14 -9.45 -11.55
C VAL A 170 -0.24 -8.08 -10.88
N ALA A 171 0.38 -7.92 -9.71
CA ALA A 171 0.54 -6.63 -9.05
C ALA A 171 1.84 -6.56 -8.25
N CYS A 172 2.48 -5.40 -8.22
CA CYS A 172 3.60 -5.14 -7.30
C CYS A 172 3.07 -4.90 -5.88
N ILE A 173 3.87 -5.25 -4.87
CA ILE A 173 3.52 -5.12 -3.46
C ILE A 173 4.64 -4.50 -2.63
N GLY A 174 4.25 -3.51 -1.79
CA GLY A 174 4.93 -3.13 -0.57
C GLY A 174 4.09 -3.64 0.61
N GLY A 175 3.33 -2.77 1.29
CA GLY A 175 2.32 -3.23 2.27
C GLY A 175 1.16 -4.01 1.65
N GLY A 176 0.90 -3.86 0.34
CA GLY A 176 0.06 -4.74 -0.47
C GLY A 176 -1.40 -4.32 -0.64
N SER A 177 -1.79 -3.07 -0.35
CA SER A 177 -3.20 -2.66 -0.43
C SER A 177 -3.76 -2.62 -1.86
N ASN A 178 -2.96 -2.22 -2.86
CA ASN A 178 -3.33 -2.26 -4.27
C ASN A 178 -3.60 -3.69 -4.75
N ALA A 179 -2.67 -4.58 -4.45
CA ALA A 179 -2.74 -6.00 -4.82
C ALA A 179 -3.92 -6.69 -4.13
N MET A 180 -4.12 -6.48 -2.83
CA MET A 180 -5.26 -7.03 -2.11
C MET A 180 -6.59 -6.55 -2.69
N GLY A 181 -6.68 -5.26 -3.03
CA GLY A 181 -7.85 -4.70 -3.71
C GLY A 181 -8.14 -5.33 -5.07
N LEU A 182 -7.10 -5.66 -5.83
CA LEU A 182 -7.22 -6.38 -7.10
C LEU A 182 -7.56 -7.85 -6.89
N PHE A 183 -6.85 -8.56 -6.00
CA PHE A 183 -6.88 -10.03 -5.87
C PHE A 183 -8.13 -10.53 -5.14
N HIS A 184 -8.54 -9.85 -4.07
CA HIS A 184 -9.62 -10.31 -3.20
C HIS A 184 -10.90 -10.73 -3.95
N PRO A 185 -11.44 -9.94 -4.92
CA PRO A 185 -12.60 -10.35 -5.69
C PRO A 185 -12.41 -11.56 -6.62
N PHE A 186 -11.18 -12.08 -6.76
CA PHE A 186 -10.83 -13.20 -7.64
C PHE A 186 -10.27 -14.42 -6.89
N LEU A 187 -10.25 -14.39 -5.55
CA LEU A 187 -9.63 -15.47 -4.77
C LEU A 187 -10.30 -16.83 -4.98
N ASP A 188 -11.60 -16.85 -5.26
CA ASP A 188 -12.38 -18.08 -5.49
C ASP A 188 -12.34 -18.55 -6.96
N ASP A 189 -11.77 -17.77 -7.86
CA ASP A 189 -11.67 -18.12 -9.28
C ASP A 189 -10.44 -18.98 -9.57
N LYS A 190 -10.53 -19.81 -10.62
CA LYS A 190 -9.42 -20.63 -11.11
C LYS A 190 -8.51 -19.81 -12.05
N ILE A 191 -7.92 -18.75 -11.52
CA ILE A 191 -6.94 -17.91 -12.23
C ILE A 191 -5.62 -17.91 -11.45
N GLU A 192 -4.52 -17.70 -12.14
CA GLU A 192 -3.23 -17.49 -11.51
C GLU A 192 -3.13 -16.08 -10.94
N ILE A 193 -2.53 -15.95 -9.76
CA ILE A 193 -2.33 -14.65 -9.11
C ILE A 193 -0.87 -14.56 -8.70
N HIS A 194 -0.20 -13.51 -9.18
CA HIS A 194 1.20 -13.23 -8.90
C HIS A 194 1.35 -11.87 -8.23
N ALA A 195 2.09 -11.84 -7.13
CA ALA A 195 2.48 -10.61 -6.44
C ALA A 195 4.00 -10.45 -6.54
N VAL A 196 4.46 -9.25 -6.89
CA VAL A 196 5.88 -8.98 -7.13
C VAL A 196 6.41 -8.06 -6.04
N GLU A 197 7.33 -8.57 -5.22
CA GLU A 197 8.05 -7.82 -4.19
C GLU A 197 9.25 -7.07 -4.79
N ALA A 198 9.68 -5.99 -4.14
CA ALA A 198 10.89 -5.27 -4.51
C ALA A 198 12.11 -5.96 -3.88
N SER A 199 12.94 -6.62 -4.67
CA SER A 199 14.22 -7.17 -4.22
C SER A 199 15.38 -6.17 -4.30
N GLY A 200 15.13 -4.90 -4.57
CA GLY A 200 16.10 -3.81 -4.47
C GLY A 200 17.38 -4.09 -5.23
N GLU A 201 18.51 -4.04 -4.54
CA GLU A 201 19.84 -4.38 -5.08
C GLU A 201 20.11 -5.90 -5.09
N GLY A 202 19.10 -6.73 -4.87
CA GLY A 202 19.17 -8.19 -4.75
C GLY A 202 19.07 -8.66 -3.29
N ILE A 203 18.43 -9.81 -3.06
CA ILE A 203 18.20 -10.39 -1.71
C ILE A 203 19.54 -10.55 -0.96
N GLU A 204 20.57 -11.07 -1.64
CA GLU A 204 21.88 -11.35 -1.04
C GLU A 204 22.63 -10.07 -0.60
N SER A 205 22.23 -8.90 -1.11
CA SER A 205 22.83 -7.62 -0.70
C SER A 205 22.37 -7.17 0.68
N GLY A 206 21.25 -7.72 1.18
CA GLY A 206 20.55 -7.22 2.36
C GLY A 206 19.79 -5.89 2.12
N ARG A 207 19.85 -5.32 0.92
CA ARG A 207 19.18 -4.06 0.54
C ARG A 207 17.98 -4.35 -0.34
N HIS A 208 16.88 -4.76 0.28
CA HIS A 208 15.64 -5.15 -0.39
C HIS A 208 14.41 -4.91 0.50
N ALA A 209 13.20 -5.03 -0.06
CA ALA A 209 11.93 -4.94 0.65
C ALA A 209 11.06 -6.20 0.47
N ALA A 210 11.67 -7.34 0.13
CA ALA A 210 10.99 -8.60 -0.15
C ALA A 210 10.74 -9.40 1.14
N SER A 211 9.72 -9.04 1.90
CA SER A 211 9.45 -9.60 3.23
C SER A 211 8.88 -11.02 3.21
N LEU A 212 8.16 -11.44 2.16
CA LEU A 212 7.70 -12.83 2.01
C LEU A 212 8.79 -13.76 1.47
N THR A 213 9.62 -13.25 0.56
CA THR A 213 10.71 -14.03 -0.05
C THR A 213 11.87 -14.26 0.92
N ALA A 214 12.24 -13.25 1.72
CA ALA A 214 13.46 -13.28 2.54
C ALA A 214 13.25 -12.90 4.01
N GLY A 215 12.05 -12.58 4.43
CA GLY A 215 11.72 -12.27 5.82
C GLY A 215 11.28 -13.49 6.62
N SER A 216 10.89 -13.26 7.85
CA SER A 216 10.41 -14.28 8.79
C SER A 216 9.12 -13.82 9.49
N PRO A 217 8.31 -14.76 10.03
CA PRO A 217 7.11 -14.41 10.80
C PRO A 217 7.42 -13.60 12.06
N GLY A 218 6.71 -12.50 12.27
CA GLY A 218 6.85 -11.67 13.45
C GLY A 218 5.65 -10.74 13.65
N VAL A 219 5.81 -9.70 14.46
CA VAL A 219 4.76 -8.71 14.75
C VAL A 219 5.27 -7.31 14.39
N LEU A 220 4.53 -6.62 13.52
CA LEU A 220 4.82 -5.26 13.10
C LEU A 220 3.53 -4.44 13.10
N HIS A 221 3.56 -3.22 13.66
CA HIS A 221 2.41 -2.30 13.68
C HIS A 221 1.08 -2.93 14.12
N GLY A 222 1.14 -3.86 15.09
CA GLY A 222 -0.05 -4.48 15.67
C GLY A 222 -0.65 -5.65 14.88
N ASN A 223 0.01 -6.16 13.86
CA ASN A 223 -0.39 -7.39 13.17
C ASN A 223 0.75 -8.41 13.08
N ARG A 224 0.39 -9.69 13.12
CA ARG A 224 1.31 -10.79 12.82
C ARG A 224 1.43 -10.94 11.31
N THR A 225 2.67 -10.96 10.82
CA THR A 225 2.97 -10.98 9.39
C THR A 225 4.38 -11.51 9.12
N TYR A 226 4.77 -11.64 7.85
CA TYR A 226 6.17 -11.75 7.47
C TYR A 226 6.80 -10.35 7.44
N LEU A 227 8.02 -10.24 7.96
CA LEU A 227 8.76 -8.98 8.01
C LEU A 227 10.27 -9.20 7.95
N LEU A 228 11.00 -8.17 7.57
CA LEU A 228 12.45 -8.14 7.60
C LEU A 228 12.91 -7.86 9.02
N GLN A 229 13.54 -8.85 9.64
CA GLN A 229 14.08 -8.76 11.00
C GLN A 229 15.34 -9.62 11.12
N ASP A 230 16.19 -9.24 12.06
CA ASP A 230 17.36 -10.02 12.46
C ASP A 230 17.00 -11.16 13.44
N ASP A 231 18.00 -11.92 13.87
CA ASP A 231 17.83 -13.05 14.78
C ASP A 231 17.36 -12.62 16.20
N ASP A 232 17.55 -11.35 16.57
CA ASP A 232 17.06 -10.75 17.81
C ASP A 232 15.64 -10.17 17.67
N GLY A 233 15.03 -10.28 16.48
CA GLY A 233 13.70 -9.77 16.16
C GLY A 233 13.65 -8.26 15.95
N GLN A 234 14.79 -7.61 15.74
CA GLN A 234 14.83 -6.19 15.39
C GLN A 234 14.54 -6.00 13.90
N ILE A 235 13.70 -5.02 13.59
CA ILE A 235 13.33 -4.70 12.20
C ILE A 235 14.57 -4.22 11.45
N THR A 236 14.90 -4.90 10.35
CA THR A 236 15.92 -4.44 9.41
C THR A 236 15.36 -3.41 8.45
N GLU A 237 16.20 -2.47 8.02
CA GLU A 237 15.79 -1.42 7.10
C GLU A 237 15.48 -2.00 5.73
N ALA A 238 14.30 -1.66 5.19
CA ALA A 238 13.93 -2.01 3.83
C ALA A 238 14.61 -1.07 2.83
N HIS A 239 14.75 -1.54 1.58
CA HIS A 239 15.24 -0.73 0.48
C HIS A 239 14.53 -1.05 -0.82
N SER A 240 14.08 -0.02 -1.52
CA SER A 240 13.56 -0.08 -2.89
C SER A 240 13.75 1.28 -3.56
N ILE A 241 14.11 1.28 -4.85
CA ILE A 241 14.09 2.49 -5.68
C ILE A 241 12.66 3.05 -5.78
N SER A 242 11.66 2.20 -5.65
CA SER A 242 10.25 2.58 -5.60
C SER A 242 9.84 2.91 -4.16
N ALA A 243 9.74 4.20 -3.84
CA ALA A 243 9.34 4.67 -2.51
C ALA A 243 7.97 4.12 -2.04
N GLY A 244 7.10 3.71 -2.96
CA GLY A 244 5.81 3.09 -2.64
C GLY A 244 5.91 1.62 -2.22
N LEU A 245 7.05 0.98 -2.42
CA LEU A 245 7.33 -0.42 -2.09
C LEU A 245 8.37 -0.58 -0.96
N ASP A 246 8.90 0.52 -0.46
CA ASP A 246 9.92 0.58 0.59
C ASP A 246 9.28 0.42 1.98
N TYR A 247 9.00 -0.85 2.35
CA TYR A 247 8.36 -1.21 3.62
C TYR A 247 8.84 -2.59 4.10
N PRO A 248 9.25 -2.74 5.37
CA PRO A 248 9.88 -3.97 5.85
C PRO A 248 8.91 -5.11 6.21
N GLY A 249 7.65 -4.98 5.88
CA GLY A 249 6.62 -5.98 6.17
C GLY A 249 5.55 -6.01 5.11
N ILE A 250 4.50 -6.79 5.37
CA ILE A 250 3.37 -6.94 4.44
C ILE A 250 2.06 -7.09 5.21
N GLY A 251 0.92 -6.92 4.54
CA GLY A 251 -0.38 -7.16 5.15
C GLY A 251 -0.57 -8.63 5.57
N PRO A 252 -1.22 -8.90 6.72
CA PRO A 252 -1.35 -10.27 7.25
C PRO A 252 -2.15 -11.20 6.33
N GLU A 253 -3.06 -10.67 5.54
CA GLU A 253 -3.84 -11.46 4.58
C GLU A 253 -2.95 -11.94 3.40
N HIS A 254 -1.95 -11.15 2.98
CA HIS A 254 -0.94 -11.60 2.04
C HIS A 254 -0.09 -12.73 2.61
N SER A 255 0.30 -12.64 3.89
CA SER A 255 1.03 -13.71 4.59
C SER A 255 0.23 -15.02 4.58
N TRP A 256 -1.06 -14.94 4.88
CA TRP A 256 -1.96 -16.11 4.82
C TRP A 256 -2.10 -16.67 3.39
N LEU A 257 -2.26 -15.80 2.38
CA LEU A 257 -2.37 -16.22 0.97
C LEU A 257 -1.08 -16.90 0.46
N HIS A 258 0.07 -16.47 0.98
CA HIS A 258 1.37 -17.11 0.75
C HIS A 258 1.38 -18.52 1.37
N ASP A 259 1.04 -18.65 2.66
CA ASP A 259 1.10 -19.91 3.40
C ASP A 259 0.15 -20.98 2.82
N VAL A 260 -1.03 -20.59 2.33
CA VAL A 260 -1.98 -21.52 1.69
C VAL A 260 -1.68 -21.73 0.18
N GLY A 261 -0.67 -21.07 -0.39
CA GLY A 261 -0.28 -21.21 -1.79
C GLY A 261 -1.31 -20.68 -2.79
N ARG A 262 -2.21 -19.75 -2.38
CA ARG A 262 -3.22 -19.19 -3.29
C ARG A 262 -2.67 -18.12 -4.23
N VAL A 263 -1.69 -17.38 -3.77
CA VAL A 263 -0.99 -16.34 -4.52
C VAL A 263 0.48 -16.72 -4.59
N ARG A 264 1.07 -16.62 -5.77
CA ARG A 264 2.51 -16.80 -5.97
C ARG A 264 3.21 -15.47 -5.75
N TYR A 265 4.11 -15.46 -4.80
CA TYR A 265 4.97 -14.30 -4.52
C TYR A 265 6.32 -14.50 -5.19
N VAL A 266 6.75 -13.50 -5.93
CA VAL A 266 8.04 -13.44 -6.61
C VAL A 266 8.66 -12.08 -6.34
N SER A 267 9.93 -11.90 -6.62
CA SER A 267 10.59 -10.62 -6.44
C SER A 267 11.27 -10.16 -7.73
N ALA A 268 11.44 -8.85 -7.89
CA ALA A 268 12.18 -8.22 -8.97
C ALA A 268 13.16 -7.20 -8.38
N THR A 269 14.38 -7.16 -8.93
CA THR A 269 15.40 -6.17 -8.57
C THR A 269 15.07 -4.80 -9.16
N ASP A 270 15.74 -3.76 -8.62
CA ASP A 270 15.61 -2.41 -9.16
C ASP A 270 16.05 -2.35 -10.64
N ALA A 271 17.08 -3.12 -11.02
CA ALA A 271 17.55 -3.21 -12.40
C ALA A 271 16.49 -3.84 -13.31
N GLU A 272 15.93 -5.00 -12.93
CA GLU A 272 14.85 -5.67 -13.70
C GLU A 272 13.58 -4.82 -13.80
N ALA A 273 13.29 -4.01 -12.80
CA ALA A 273 12.11 -3.14 -12.82
C ALA A 273 12.27 -1.93 -13.74
N LEU A 274 13.51 -1.56 -14.12
CA LEU A 274 13.83 -0.45 -15.01
C LEU A 274 14.05 -0.86 -16.48
N GLU A 275 14.16 -2.15 -16.78
CA GLU A 275 14.23 -2.70 -18.15
C GLU A 275 12.85 -2.68 -18.84
#